data_18b5fe71d396d2ff6a92453b4ef84029
#
_entry.id   18b5fe71d396d2ff6a92453b4ef84029
#
_cell.length_a   1.000
_cell.length_b   1.000
_cell.length_c   1.000
_cell.angle_alpha   90.00
_cell.angle_beta   90.00
_cell.angle_gamma   90.00
#
_symmetry.space_group_name_H-M   'P 1'
#
loop_
_entity.id
_entity.type
_entity.pdbx_description
1 polymer ?
#
loop_
_entity_poly.entity_id
_entity_poly.type
_entity_poly.pdbx_seq_one_letter_code
_entity_poly.pdbx_strand_id
1 'polypeptide(L)'
;VTLKIPGKRETDKAGYGIIHFEALGPEAEHLENETCKAMEEGLLPKGHTWFITPLNVQDYLRNNPGARLPEIITTKTHSLLPEEYLEGGGKSIVTRSAGYDHFEHLTGRANIASLREYCVNAVAQTAMKFLYAAAGELNHYSANTAIFERKESRGFMELGPHKILTVYGVGKIGKRIYDLAEANGLSVQGVDVRQEELSGLYGRKMKFVSREEAVSGSDIVVNAMNLTKDKSSRFYNVGYFSKEYLARAKDGLIFINVTRGEIAPEAGLWELYLAGKITGIGLDVFTKEAEFAALVQNEERAGLDHEAARTMVKRSLDRSANIYVQPHQGFNSDLAAKAKAVEAIKHVISWYRKGGRGFEEQLPYY
;
A
#
# COMPACT_ATOMS: atom_id res chain seq x y z
N VAL A 1 24.18 15.16 -13.37
CA VAL A 1 25.25 14.91 -12.41
C VAL A 1 25.37 13.40 -12.31
N THR A 2 26.44 12.85 -12.93
CA THR A 2 26.76 11.42 -12.92
C THR A 2 27.38 11.13 -11.56
N LEU A 3 26.64 10.48 -10.66
CA LEU A 3 27.19 9.95 -9.42
C LEU A 3 28.22 8.87 -9.75
N LYS A 4 29.48 9.12 -9.44
CA LYS A 4 30.52 8.09 -9.43
C LYS A 4 30.23 7.16 -8.27
N ILE A 5 29.83 5.94 -8.58
CA ILE A 5 29.66 4.84 -7.63
C ILE A 5 31.05 4.31 -7.26
N PRO A 6 31.48 4.35 -5.99
CA PRO A 6 32.70 3.69 -5.56
C PRO A 6 32.45 2.18 -5.56
N GLY A 7 33.21 1.43 -6.33
CA GLY A 7 33.15 -0.03 -6.39
C GLY A 7 33.10 -0.63 -7.78
N LYS A 8 33.16 0.17 -8.82
CA LYS A 8 33.31 -0.32 -10.20
C LYS A 8 34.71 -0.91 -10.41
N ARG A 9 34.88 -2.22 -10.19
CA ARG A 9 35.88 -2.98 -10.89
C ARG A 9 35.34 -3.24 -12.29
N GLU A 10 35.95 -2.60 -13.27
CA GLU A 10 35.76 -2.97 -14.66
C GLU A 10 36.15 -4.44 -14.84
N THR A 11 35.32 -5.15 -15.59
CA THR A 11 35.56 -6.47 -16.15
C THR A 11 35.90 -7.61 -15.19
N ASP A 12 34.88 -8.18 -14.56
CA ASP A 12 34.89 -9.60 -14.23
C ASP A 12 33.53 -10.22 -14.58
N LYS A 13 33.55 -11.36 -15.28
CA LYS A 13 32.39 -12.19 -15.64
C LYS A 13 31.75 -12.87 -14.44
N ALA A 14 32.12 -12.50 -13.22
CA ALA A 14 31.49 -12.92 -11.98
C ALA A 14 30.25 -12.05 -11.76
N GLY A 15 29.05 -12.63 -11.84
CA GLY A 15 27.78 -11.94 -11.61
C GLY A 15 27.73 -11.31 -10.22
N TYR A 16 26.98 -10.23 -10.06
CA TYR A 16 26.70 -9.62 -8.76
C TYR A 16 26.02 -10.63 -7.84
N GLY A 17 26.32 -10.58 -6.53
CA GLY A 17 25.65 -11.40 -5.53
C GLY A 17 24.18 -10.99 -5.34
N ILE A 18 23.87 -9.69 -5.55
CA ILE A 18 22.50 -9.15 -5.54
C ILE A 18 22.39 -7.95 -6.50
N ILE A 19 21.20 -7.76 -7.07
CA ILE A 19 20.84 -6.53 -7.80
C ILE A 19 19.61 -5.92 -7.15
N HIS A 20 19.69 -4.61 -6.85
CA HIS A 20 18.57 -3.79 -6.37
C HIS A 20 18.00 -3.00 -7.56
N PHE A 21 16.89 -3.45 -8.12
CA PHE A 21 16.17 -2.81 -9.22
C PHE A 21 15.24 -1.71 -8.75
N GLU A 22 14.87 -0.77 -9.62
CA GLU A 22 13.91 0.32 -9.34
C GLU A 22 14.29 1.14 -8.09
N ALA A 23 15.59 1.29 -7.81
CA ALA A 23 16.10 2.07 -6.70
C ALA A 23 16.58 3.44 -7.18
N LEU A 24 15.97 4.51 -6.65
CA LEU A 24 16.17 5.89 -7.07
C LEU A 24 16.42 6.81 -5.86
N GLY A 25 17.20 7.86 -6.09
CA GLY A 25 17.39 8.96 -5.14
C GLY A 25 17.74 8.48 -3.72
N PRO A 26 17.12 9.04 -2.67
CA PRO A 26 17.46 8.69 -1.29
C PRO A 26 17.32 7.19 -0.95
N GLU A 27 16.42 6.47 -1.63
CA GLU A 27 16.28 5.02 -1.39
C GLU A 27 17.53 4.25 -1.85
N ALA A 28 18.13 4.64 -3.00
CA ALA A 28 19.36 4.03 -3.50
C ALA A 28 20.53 4.28 -2.53
N GLU A 29 20.67 5.53 -2.06
CA GLU A 29 21.70 5.91 -1.08
C GLU A 29 21.56 5.13 0.24
N HIS A 30 20.34 5.00 0.74
CA HIS A 30 20.09 4.22 1.95
C HIS A 30 20.34 2.72 1.77
N LEU A 31 20.01 2.14 0.61
CA LEU A 31 20.32 0.73 0.31
C LEU A 31 21.83 0.49 0.32
N GLU A 32 22.61 1.38 -0.27
CA GLU A 32 24.08 1.31 -0.24
C GLU A 32 24.60 1.40 1.21
N ASN A 33 24.18 2.41 1.95
CA ASN A 33 24.61 2.64 3.31
C ASN A 33 24.27 1.46 4.24
N GLU A 34 23.03 0.93 4.17
CA GLU A 34 22.62 -0.20 5.00
C GLU A 34 23.31 -1.50 4.58
N THR A 35 23.65 -1.68 3.29
CA THR A 35 24.46 -2.81 2.82
C THR A 35 25.88 -2.74 3.40
N CYS A 36 26.55 -1.59 3.28
CA CYS A 36 27.88 -1.36 3.84
C CYS A 36 27.89 -1.62 5.35
N LYS A 37 26.95 -1.04 6.07
CA LYS A 37 26.78 -1.24 7.51
C LYS A 37 26.61 -2.71 7.87
N ALA A 38 25.75 -3.45 7.16
CA ALA A 38 25.54 -4.88 7.41
C ALA A 38 26.80 -5.72 7.12
N MET A 39 27.66 -5.31 6.18
CA MET A 39 28.96 -5.94 5.94
C MET A 39 29.96 -5.64 7.06
N GLU A 40 30.04 -4.40 7.52
CA GLU A 40 30.90 -3.99 8.64
C GLU A 40 30.54 -4.71 9.93
N GLU A 41 29.25 -4.90 10.19
CA GLU A 41 28.72 -5.65 11.33
C GLU A 41 28.86 -7.18 11.16
N GLY A 42 29.35 -7.66 10.02
CA GLY A 42 29.51 -9.09 9.73
C GLY A 42 28.19 -9.84 9.53
N LEU A 43 27.08 -9.13 9.28
CA LEU A 43 25.76 -9.70 9.00
C LEU A 43 25.63 -10.17 7.57
N LEU A 44 26.43 -9.62 6.65
CA LEU A 44 26.58 -10.07 5.27
C LEU A 44 27.99 -10.62 5.04
N PRO A 45 28.19 -11.56 4.10
CA PRO A 45 29.51 -12.11 3.79
C PRO A 45 30.50 -11.03 3.36
N LYS A 46 31.78 -11.15 3.73
CA LYS A 46 32.83 -10.21 3.31
C LYS A 46 32.99 -10.09 1.79
N GLY A 47 32.61 -11.11 1.04
CA GLY A 47 32.62 -11.13 -0.43
C GLY A 47 31.27 -10.75 -1.05
N HIS A 48 30.34 -10.20 -0.29
CA HIS A 48 29.05 -9.76 -0.84
C HIS A 48 29.26 -8.65 -1.86
N THR A 49 28.69 -8.83 -3.04
CA THR A 49 28.72 -7.86 -4.14
C THR A 49 27.29 -7.46 -4.49
N TRP A 50 27.08 -6.18 -4.76
CA TRP A 50 25.77 -5.67 -5.11
C TRP A 50 25.83 -4.65 -6.24
N PHE A 51 24.70 -4.49 -6.91
CA PHE A 51 24.50 -3.46 -7.91
C PHE A 51 23.14 -2.78 -7.67
N ILE A 52 23.10 -1.45 -7.77
CA ILE A 52 21.89 -0.65 -7.60
C ILE A 52 21.57 0.04 -8.91
N THR A 53 20.32 -0.12 -9.38
CA THR A 53 19.89 0.46 -10.66
C THR A 53 18.50 1.08 -10.56
N PRO A 54 18.25 2.22 -11.24
CA PRO A 54 16.89 2.79 -11.36
C PRO A 54 15.99 1.99 -12.32
N LEU A 55 16.57 1.10 -13.15
CA LEU A 55 15.83 0.33 -14.14
C LEU A 55 15.02 -0.79 -13.47
N ASN A 56 13.87 -1.14 -14.03
CA ASN A 56 13.20 -2.40 -13.76
C ASN A 56 13.96 -3.56 -14.39
N VAL A 57 13.58 -4.80 -14.10
CA VAL A 57 14.29 -6.00 -14.55
C VAL A 57 14.31 -6.10 -16.08
N GLN A 58 13.18 -5.91 -16.76
CA GLN A 58 13.08 -6.06 -18.21
C GLN A 58 13.87 -5.00 -18.96
N ASP A 59 13.90 -3.75 -18.49
CA ASP A 59 14.67 -2.67 -19.09
C ASP A 59 16.18 -2.86 -18.86
N TYR A 60 16.56 -3.35 -17.70
CA TYR A 60 17.94 -3.71 -17.40
C TYR A 60 18.45 -4.80 -18.36
N LEU A 61 17.69 -5.88 -18.54
CA LEU A 61 18.07 -6.98 -19.44
C LEU A 61 18.11 -6.52 -20.90
N ARG A 62 17.19 -5.65 -21.32
CA ARG A 62 17.21 -5.06 -22.67
C ARG A 62 18.48 -4.24 -22.92
N ASN A 63 18.92 -3.48 -21.92
CA ASN A 63 20.09 -2.63 -22.00
C ASN A 63 21.41 -3.39 -21.79
N ASN A 64 21.35 -4.62 -21.27
CA ASN A 64 22.51 -5.48 -21.00
C ASN A 64 22.28 -6.89 -21.56
N PRO A 65 22.31 -7.08 -22.90
CA PRO A 65 22.13 -8.38 -23.53
C PRO A 65 23.13 -9.41 -23.00
N GLY A 66 22.62 -10.56 -22.54
CA GLY A 66 23.43 -11.62 -21.96
C GLY A 66 23.75 -11.47 -20.46
N ALA A 67 23.27 -10.41 -19.78
CA ALA A 67 23.37 -10.32 -18.34
C ALA A 67 22.58 -11.45 -17.67
N ARG A 68 23.17 -12.02 -16.60
CA ARG A 68 22.51 -13.04 -15.77
C ARG A 68 22.03 -12.40 -14.47
N LEU A 69 20.78 -12.67 -14.12
CA LEU A 69 20.22 -12.25 -12.82
C LEU A 69 20.76 -13.16 -11.71
N PRO A 70 21.14 -12.58 -10.55
CA PRO A 70 21.59 -13.36 -9.39
C PRO A 70 20.45 -14.17 -8.77
N GLU A 71 20.75 -15.06 -7.82
CA GLU A 71 19.75 -15.88 -7.13
C GLU A 71 18.82 -15.09 -6.24
N ILE A 72 19.27 -13.94 -5.76
CA ILE A 72 18.46 -12.98 -5.02
C ILE A 72 18.47 -11.63 -5.71
N ILE A 73 17.27 -11.04 -5.83
CA ILE A 73 17.09 -9.66 -6.30
C ILE A 73 16.16 -8.90 -5.36
N THR A 74 16.28 -7.58 -5.37
CA THR A 74 15.23 -6.74 -4.80
C THR A 74 14.65 -5.83 -5.88
N THR A 75 13.35 -5.63 -5.88
CA THR A 75 12.66 -4.82 -6.88
C THR A 75 11.40 -4.16 -6.32
N LYS A 76 10.63 -3.47 -7.15
CA LYS A 76 9.30 -2.93 -6.83
C LYS A 76 8.23 -3.53 -7.75
N THR A 77 7.17 -2.79 -7.99
CA THR A 77 5.95 -3.28 -8.63
C THR A 77 5.97 -3.30 -10.16
N HIS A 78 6.95 -2.62 -10.80
CA HIS A 78 7.01 -2.51 -12.27
C HIS A 78 7.89 -3.55 -12.94
N SER A 79 8.62 -4.37 -12.18
CA SER A 79 9.48 -5.40 -12.72
C SER A 79 8.70 -6.63 -13.15
N LEU A 80 8.95 -7.09 -14.36
CA LEU A 80 8.49 -8.37 -14.89
C LEU A 80 9.68 -9.35 -14.89
N LEU A 81 9.48 -10.54 -14.35
CA LEU A 81 10.54 -11.54 -14.24
C LEU A 81 10.50 -12.48 -15.45
N PRO A 82 11.63 -12.71 -16.13
CA PRO A 82 11.70 -13.66 -17.26
C PRO A 82 11.38 -15.10 -16.79
N GLU A 83 10.70 -15.86 -17.63
CA GLU A 83 10.41 -17.27 -17.37
C GLU A 83 11.70 -18.08 -17.16
N GLU A 84 12.72 -17.85 -17.96
CA GLU A 84 14.02 -18.53 -17.86
C GLU A 84 14.71 -18.28 -16.52
N TYR A 85 14.45 -17.14 -15.89
CA TYR A 85 14.93 -16.87 -14.53
C TYR A 85 14.23 -17.71 -13.48
N LEU A 86 12.94 -17.94 -13.66
CA LEU A 86 12.09 -18.68 -12.72
C LEU A 86 12.21 -20.22 -12.87
N GLU A 87 12.50 -20.72 -14.09
CA GLU A 87 12.63 -22.15 -14.39
C GLU A 87 13.77 -22.83 -13.62
N GLY A 88 14.81 -22.10 -13.28
CA GLY A 88 15.95 -22.63 -12.50
C GLY A 88 15.63 -23.02 -11.05
N GLY A 89 14.46 -22.68 -10.54
CA GLY A 89 14.07 -22.87 -9.13
C GLY A 89 14.93 -22.08 -8.12
N GLY A 90 14.51 -22.07 -6.87
CA GLY A 90 15.31 -21.49 -5.75
C GLY A 90 15.54 -19.98 -5.79
N LYS A 91 14.98 -19.26 -6.75
CA LYS A 91 15.15 -17.80 -6.85
C LYS A 91 14.44 -17.09 -5.71
N SER A 92 15.01 -15.98 -5.28
CA SER A 92 14.55 -15.22 -4.12
C SER A 92 14.37 -13.75 -4.47
N ILE A 93 13.21 -13.20 -4.13
CA ILE A 93 12.78 -11.86 -4.52
C ILE A 93 12.33 -11.10 -3.28
N VAL A 94 12.95 -9.96 -3.03
CA VAL A 94 12.42 -9.00 -2.06
C VAL A 94 11.70 -7.91 -2.84
N THR A 95 10.36 -7.88 -2.74
CA THR A 95 9.62 -6.73 -3.26
C THR A 95 9.66 -5.59 -2.24
N ARG A 96 10.24 -4.44 -2.63
CA ARG A 96 10.33 -3.26 -1.76
C ARG A 96 9.02 -2.46 -1.74
N SER A 97 7.92 -3.18 -1.56
CA SER A 97 6.57 -2.66 -1.33
C SER A 97 5.89 -3.44 -0.21
N ALA A 98 4.89 -2.85 0.44
CA ALA A 98 4.09 -3.54 1.45
C ALA A 98 3.11 -4.52 0.80
N GLY A 99 2.45 -4.11 -0.28
CA GLY A 99 1.62 -4.98 -1.11
C GLY A 99 2.47 -5.91 -1.97
N TYR A 100 1.99 -7.13 -2.17
CA TYR A 100 2.68 -8.20 -2.91
C TYR A 100 1.81 -8.83 -4.00
N ASP A 101 0.61 -8.32 -4.21
CA ASP A 101 -0.37 -8.81 -5.18
C ASP A 101 0.18 -8.92 -6.61
N HIS A 102 1.16 -8.10 -6.97
CA HIS A 102 1.86 -8.14 -8.26
C HIS A 102 2.79 -9.36 -8.43
N PHE A 103 3.24 -10.00 -7.33
CA PHE A 103 4.08 -11.21 -7.34
C PHE A 103 3.40 -12.43 -6.71
N GLU A 104 2.18 -12.31 -6.23
CA GLU A 104 1.46 -13.41 -5.57
C GLU A 104 1.35 -14.66 -6.47
N HIS A 105 1.19 -14.46 -7.77
CA HIS A 105 1.12 -15.53 -8.78
C HIS A 105 2.41 -16.35 -8.94
N LEU A 106 3.55 -15.88 -8.40
CA LEU A 106 4.83 -16.58 -8.41
C LEU A 106 5.07 -17.42 -7.15
N THR A 107 4.13 -17.41 -6.21
CA THR A 107 4.21 -18.24 -5.00
C THR A 107 4.33 -19.71 -5.37
N GLY A 108 5.33 -20.40 -4.80
CA GLY A 108 5.67 -21.79 -5.17
C GLY A 108 6.69 -21.93 -6.32
N ARG A 109 6.95 -20.87 -7.10
CA ARG A 109 8.00 -20.82 -8.13
C ARG A 109 9.25 -20.08 -7.68
N ALA A 110 9.08 -19.10 -6.78
CA ALA A 110 10.14 -18.32 -6.18
C ALA A 110 9.86 -18.07 -4.69
N ASN A 111 10.90 -17.78 -3.92
CA ASN A 111 10.78 -17.28 -2.55
C ASN A 111 10.55 -15.78 -2.60
N ILE A 112 9.46 -15.30 -2.04
CA ILE A 112 9.07 -13.88 -2.13
C ILE A 112 8.88 -13.30 -0.74
N ALA A 113 9.61 -12.23 -0.43
CA ALA A 113 9.40 -11.42 0.76
C ALA A 113 8.94 -10.01 0.37
N SER A 114 8.02 -9.43 1.13
CA SER A 114 7.57 -8.05 1.00
C SER A 114 7.92 -7.24 2.25
N LEU A 115 7.98 -5.92 2.10
CA LEU A 115 8.29 -5.03 3.22
C LEU A 115 7.00 -4.71 3.99
N ARG A 116 6.82 -5.39 5.12
CA ARG A 116 5.57 -5.35 5.90
C ARG A 116 5.56 -4.33 7.04
N GLU A 117 6.70 -3.68 7.31
CA GLU A 117 6.86 -2.79 8.46
C GLU A 117 7.06 -1.32 8.09
N TYR A 118 7.79 -1.03 6.99
CA TYR A 118 8.31 0.29 6.69
C TYR A 118 7.28 1.41 6.63
N CYS A 119 6.06 1.12 6.20
CA CYS A 119 5.02 2.13 5.99
C CYS A 119 3.83 2.03 6.94
N VAL A 120 3.86 1.11 7.92
CA VAL A 120 2.72 0.87 8.82
C VAL A 120 2.20 2.16 9.44
N ASN A 121 3.08 2.96 10.01
CA ASN A 121 2.68 4.22 10.64
C ASN A 121 2.26 5.29 9.62
N ALA A 122 2.98 5.39 8.49
CA ALA A 122 2.69 6.40 7.45
C ALA A 122 1.31 6.19 6.81
N VAL A 123 0.97 4.94 6.45
CA VAL A 123 -0.34 4.61 5.86
C VAL A 123 -1.46 4.79 6.90
N ALA A 124 -1.23 4.41 8.15
CA ALA A 124 -2.20 4.64 9.21
C ALA A 124 -2.46 6.14 9.44
N GLN A 125 -1.41 6.97 9.44
CA GLN A 125 -1.55 8.42 9.52
C GLN A 125 -2.25 9.01 8.29
N THR A 126 -2.05 8.43 7.11
CA THR A 126 -2.78 8.84 5.90
C THR A 126 -4.28 8.55 6.03
N ALA A 127 -4.67 7.40 6.58
CA ALA A 127 -6.08 7.12 6.88
C ALA A 127 -6.65 8.15 7.87
N MET A 128 -5.92 8.48 8.93
CA MET A 128 -6.34 9.50 9.91
C MET A 128 -6.41 10.91 9.29
N LYS A 129 -5.49 11.26 8.41
CA LYS A 129 -5.53 12.53 7.65
C LYS A 129 -6.81 12.64 6.83
N PHE A 130 -7.18 11.59 6.09
CA PHE A 130 -8.44 11.56 5.35
C PHE A 130 -9.66 11.59 6.28
N LEU A 131 -9.61 10.90 7.39
CA LEU A 131 -10.67 10.93 8.39
C LEU A 131 -10.94 12.34 8.90
N TYR A 132 -9.90 13.06 9.35
CA TYR A 132 -10.06 14.42 9.84
C TYR A 132 -10.51 15.39 8.75
N ALA A 133 -10.02 15.24 7.53
CA ALA A 133 -10.42 16.06 6.42
C ALA A 133 -11.90 15.87 6.07
N ALA A 134 -12.35 14.60 5.99
CA ALA A 134 -13.73 14.27 5.62
C ALA A 134 -14.71 14.56 6.77
N ALA A 135 -14.40 14.17 8.00
CA ALA A 135 -15.24 14.47 9.17
C ALA A 135 -15.34 15.98 9.40
N GLY A 136 -14.23 16.70 9.21
CA GLY A 136 -14.13 18.16 9.38
C GLY A 136 -14.67 18.98 8.20
N GLU A 137 -15.20 18.39 7.14
CA GLU A 137 -15.70 19.11 5.95
C GLU A 137 -14.67 20.14 5.41
N LEU A 138 -13.37 19.76 5.40
CA LEU A 138 -12.25 20.69 5.17
C LEU A 138 -12.38 21.47 3.86
N ASN A 139 -12.80 20.84 2.76
CA ASN A 139 -13.00 21.50 1.48
C ASN A 139 -14.09 22.57 1.56
N HIS A 140 -15.22 22.26 2.22
CA HIS A 140 -16.34 23.20 2.41
C HIS A 140 -15.93 24.42 3.21
N TYR A 141 -15.29 24.22 4.36
CA TYR A 141 -14.85 25.35 5.19
C TYR A 141 -13.76 26.18 4.53
N SER A 142 -12.83 25.53 3.80
CA SER A 142 -11.79 26.26 3.06
C SER A 142 -12.38 27.09 1.92
N ALA A 143 -13.40 26.59 1.21
CA ALA A 143 -14.10 27.35 0.16
C ALA A 143 -14.86 28.55 0.75
N ASN A 144 -15.58 28.34 1.85
CA ASN A 144 -16.34 29.41 2.54
C ASN A 144 -15.44 30.51 3.10
N THR A 145 -14.19 30.22 3.41
CA THR A 145 -13.22 31.22 3.85
C THR A 145 -12.95 32.27 2.77
N ALA A 146 -12.99 31.90 1.48
CA ALA A 146 -12.76 32.82 0.38
C ALA A 146 -13.78 33.99 0.32
N ILE A 147 -15.02 33.74 0.75
CA ILE A 147 -16.10 34.75 0.82
C ILE A 147 -16.47 35.11 2.26
N PHE A 148 -15.78 34.52 3.23
CA PHE A 148 -16.03 34.66 4.67
C PHE A 148 -17.48 34.37 5.08
N GLU A 149 -18.13 33.39 4.42
CA GLU A 149 -19.50 33.01 4.71
C GLU A 149 -19.56 32.12 5.98
N ARG A 150 -20.44 32.47 6.91
CA ARG A 150 -20.59 31.80 8.20
C ARG A 150 -22.00 31.27 8.46
N LYS A 151 -23.01 31.79 7.78
CA LYS A 151 -24.43 31.52 8.10
C LYS A 151 -24.92 30.22 7.51
N GLU A 152 -24.39 29.81 6.36
CA GLU A 152 -24.79 28.60 5.64
C GLU A 152 -23.81 27.44 5.79
N SER A 153 -22.91 27.54 6.77
CA SER A 153 -21.95 26.47 7.05
C SER A 153 -22.67 25.23 7.59
N ARG A 154 -22.41 24.09 6.96
CA ARG A 154 -22.81 22.77 7.48
C ARG A 154 -22.03 22.43 8.74
N GLY A 155 -22.63 21.74 9.70
CA GLY A 155 -21.89 21.18 10.84
C GLY A 155 -20.97 20.05 10.39
N PHE A 156 -19.75 20.01 10.92
CA PHE A 156 -18.84 18.89 10.73
C PHE A 156 -19.22 17.69 11.60
N MET A 157 -18.73 16.49 11.27
CA MET A 157 -18.90 15.32 12.12
C MET A 157 -17.91 15.39 13.30
N GLU A 158 -18.40 15.65 14.49
CA GLU A 158 -17.59 15.60 15.71
C GLU A 158 -17.19 14.14 16.01
N LEU A 159 -15.88 13.89 16.11
CA LEU A 159 -15.34 12.58 16.43
C LEU A 159 -15.36 12.36 17.95
N GLY A 160 -15.89 11.22 18.36
CA GLY A 160 -16.01 10.89 19.80
C GLY A 160 -16.53 9.49 20.01
N PRO A 161 -16.81 9.06 21.26
CA PRO A 161 -17.17 7.69 21.60
C PRO A 161 -18.55 7.26 21.06
N HIS A 162 -19.36 8.20 20.61
CA HIS A 162 -20.65 7.95 19.94
C HIS A 162 -20.50 7.67 18.43
N LYS A 163 -19.28 7.79 17.87
CA LYS A 163 -18.96 7.48 16.48
C LYS A 163 -18.20 6.16 16.40
N ILE A 164 -18.68 5.27 15.55
CA ILE A 164 -18.10 3.94 15.35
C ILE A 164 -17.25 3.95 14.08
N LEU A 165 -15.94 3.74 14.24
CA LEU A 165 -15.02 3.50 13.15
C LEU A 165 -14.75 2.00 13.01
N THR A 166 -14.96 1.46 11.81
CA THR A 166 -14.65 0.06 11.52
C THR A 166 -13.43 -0.04 10.59
N VAL A 167 -12.44 -0.80 11.02
CA VAL A 167 -11.25 -1.15 10.23
C VAL A 167 -11.48 -2.52 9.60
N TYR A 168 -11.45 -2.59 8.27
CA TYR A 168 -11.49 -3.83 7.52
C TYR A 168 -10.06 -4.26 7.15
N GLY A 169 -9.67 -5.46 7.59
CA GLY A 169 -8.30 -5.95 7.51
C GLY A 169 -7.45 -5.43 8.67
N VAL A 170 -7.38 -6.20 9.77
CA VAL A 170 -6.70 -5.80 11.01
C VAL A 170 -5.30 -6.42 11.08
N GLY A 171 -4.57 -6.40 9.95
CA GLY A 171 -3.14 -6.65 9.90
C GLY A 171 -2.34 -5.52 10.54
N LYS A 172 -1.03 -5.42 10.29
CA LYS A 172 -0.16 -4.41 10.91
C LYS A 172 -0.65 -2.97 10.70
N ILE A 173 -1.01 -2.60 9.46
CA ILE A 173 -1.54 -1.26 9.13
C ILE A 173 -2.90 -1.05 9.79
N GLY A 174 -3.83 -2.00 9.62
CA GLY A 174 -5.17 -1.89 10.19
C GLY A 174 -5.16 -1.82 11.72
N LYS A 175 -4.29 -2.59 12.38
CA LYS A 175 -4.08 -2.49 13.84
C LYS A 175 -3.61 -1.09 14.24
N ARG A 176 -2.67 -0.51 13.47
CA ARG A 176 -2.19 0.84 13.78
C ARG A 176 -3.28 1.91 13.56
N ILE A 177 -4.12 1.75 12.53
CA ILE A 177 -5.30 2.62 12.33
C ILE A 177 -6.26 2.48 13.52
N TYR A 178 -6.54 1.25 13.95
CA TYR A 178 -7.37 0.96 15.11
C TYR A 178 -6.88 1.71 16.35
N ASP A 179 -5.58 1.58 16.68
CA ASP A 179 -4.98 2.21 17.85
C ASP A 179 -5.03 3.75 17.77
N LEU A 180 -4.77 4.31 16.60
CA LEU A 180 -4.82 5.77 16.40
C LEU A 180 -6.25 6.29 16.53
N ALA A 181 -7.24 5.59 15.98
CA ALA A 181 -8.65 5.98 16.09
C ALA A 181 -9.17 5.88 17.52
N GLU A 182 -8.82 4.81 18.25
CA GLU A 182 -9.14 4.64 19.66
C GLU A 182 -8.50 5.76 20.52
N ALA A 183 -7.22 6.07 20.28
CA ALA A 183 -6.52 7.15 20.95
C ALA A 183 -7.12 8.54 20.68
N ASN A 184 -7.85 8.70 19.58
CA ASN A 184 -8.60 9.90 19.23
C ASN A 184 -10.05 9.89 19.79
N GLY A 185 -10.37 8.95 20.66
CA GLY A 185 -11.64 8.90 21.40
C GLY A 185 -12.80 8.26 20.65
N LEU A 186 -12.59 7.65 19.49
CA LEU A 186 -13.62 6.93 18.73
C LEU A 186 -13.93 5.56 19.36
N SER A 187 -15.15 5.08 19.17
CA SER A 187 -15.44 3.65 19.34
C SER A 187 -14.93 2.91 18.11
N VAL A 188 -14.02 1.94 18.31
CA VAL A 188 -13.36 1.24 17.19
C VAL A 188 -13.71 -0.24 17.21
N GLN A 189 -13.92 -0.79 16.01
CA GLN A 189 -14.11 -2.23 15.81
C GLN A 189 -13.40 -2.70 14.53
N GLY A 190 -13.13 -4.00 14.45
CA GLY A 190 -12.43 -4.63 13.34
C GLY A 190 -13.27 -5.67 12.62
N VAL A 191 -13.03 -5.83 11.33
CA VAL A 191 -13.47 -6.97 10.51
C VAL A 191 -12.26 -7.64 9.91
N ASP A 192 -12.05 -8.91 10.20
CA ASP A 192 -10.97 -9.71 9.62
C ASP A 192 -11.36 -11.19 9.58
N VAL A 193 -10.98 -11.89 8.51
CA VAL A 193 -11.23 -13.34 8.39
C VAL A 193 -10.38 -14.17 9.36
N ARG A 194 -9.34 -13.57 9.95
CA ARG A 194 -8.43 -14.16 10.95
C ARG A 194 -8.71 -13.65 12.37
N GLN A 195 -9.93 -13.21 12.67
CA GLN A 195 -10.27 -12.57 13.95
C GLN A 195 -9.84 -13.37 15.18
N GLU A 196 -9.92 -14.70 15.14
CA GLU A 196 -9.51 -15.57 16.26
C GLU A 196 -7.99 -15.51 16.49
N GLU A 197 -7.18 -15.64 15.41
CA GLU A 197 -5.73 -15.53 15.45
C GLU A 197 -5.30 -14.13 15.95
N LEU A 198 -5.90 -13.08 15.38
CA LEU A 198 -5.57 -11.69 15.71
C LEU A 198 -6.01 -11.32 17.13
N SER A 199 -7.10 -11.87 17.62
CA SER A 199 -7.52 -11.70 19.02
C SER A 199 -6.51 -12.32 19.99
N GLY A 200 -5.91 -13.45 19.63
CA GLY A 200 -4.80 -14.05 20.37
C GLY A 200 -3.55 -13.20 20.34
N LEU A 201 -3.19 -12.67 19.15
CA LEU A 201 -1.99 -11.88 18.93
C LEU A 201 -2.02 -10.51 19.61
N TYR A 202 -3.16 -9.79 19.50
CA TYR A 202 -3.30 -8.41 19.98
C TYR A 202 -3.96 -8.30 21.36
N GLY A 203 -4.39 -9.43 21.92
CA GLY A 203 -5.10 -9.50 23.20
C GLY A 203 -6.60 -9.18 23.08
N ARG A 204 -7.35 -9.53 24.13
CA ARG A 204 -8.82 -9.46 24.16
C ARG A 204 -9.42 -8.04 24.11
N LYS A 205 -8.60 -6.99 24.04
CA LYS A 205 -9.09 -5.60 24.01
C LYS A 205 -9.66 -5.20 22.65
N MET A 206 -9.31 -5.93 21.57
CA MET A 206 -9.84 -5.62 20.24
C MET A 206 -11.26 -6.17 20.07
N LYS A 207 -12.16 -5.29 19.66
CA LYS A 207 -13.53 -5.66 19.33
C LYS A 207 -13.59 -6.06 17.86
N PHE A 208 -13.81 -7.35 17.58
CA PHE A 208 -14.15 -7.84 16.25
C PHE A 208 -15.66 -8.01 16.10
N VAL A 209 -16.16 -7.74 14.90
CA VAL A 209 -17.58 -7.88 14.54
C VAL A 209 -17.71 -8.59 13.20
N SER A 210 -18.90 -9.12 12.92
CA SER A 210 -19.20 -9.68 11.60
C SER A 210 -19.24 -8.57 10.53
N ARG A 211 -19.08 -8.97 9.27
CA ARG A 211 -19.19 -8.08 8.10
C ARG A 211 -20.55 -7.37 8.07
N GLU A 212 -21.61 -8.10 8.43
CA GLU A 212 -22.99 -7.64 8.43
C GLU A 212 -23.24 -6.58 9.50
N GLU A 213 -22.77 -6.83 10.72
CA GLU A 213 -22.85 -5.87 11.82
C GLU A 213 -22.03 -4.61 11.54
N ALA A 214 -20.85 -4.80 10.94
CA ALA A 214 -19.94 -3.71 10.61
C ALA A 214 -20.59 -2.69 9.68
N VAL A 215 -21.11 -3.13 8.53
CA VAL A 215 -21.63 -2.20 7.53
C VAL A 215 -22.81 -1.40 8.03
N SER A 216 -23.74 -2.01 8.78
CA SER A 216 -24.92 -1.32 9.31
C SER A 216 -24.64 -0.49 10.55
N GLY A 217 -23.56 -0.81 11.28
CA GLY A 217 -23.20 -0.15 12.54
C GLY A 217 -22.25 1.03 12.41
N SER A 218 -21.50 1.14 11.31
CA SER A 218 -20.40 2.10 11.18
C SER A 218 -20.83 3.50 10.77
N ASP A 219 -20.22 4.50 11.38
CA ASP A 219 -20.23 5.89 10.91
C ASP A 219 -19.02 6.16 9.98
N ILE A 220 -17.93 5.41 10.17
CA ILE A 220 -16.70 5.52 9.41
C ILE A 220 -16.21 4.12 9.06
N VAL A 221 -15.84 3.90 7.80
CA VAL A 221 -15.24 2.66 7.30
C VAL A 221 -13.86 2.96 6.74
N VAL A 222 -12.85 2.21 7.20
CA VAL A 222 -11.48 2.28 6.69
C VAL A 222 -11.08 0.91 6.13
N ASN A 223 -10.74 0.87 4.83
CA ASN A 223 -10.18 -0.31 4.20
C ASN A 223 -8.66 -0.37 4.41
N ALA A 224 -8.20 -1.42 5.07
CA ALA A 224 -6.79 -1.77 5.27
C ALA A 224 -6.48 -3.23 4.86
N MET A 225 -7.36 -3.87 4.06
CA MET A 225 -7.17 -5.22 3.55
C MET A 225 -6.13 -5.24 2.42
N ASN A 226 -5.30 -6.27 2.37
CA ASN A 226 -4.54 -6.59 1.16
C ASN A 226 -5.49 -7.02 0.04
N LEU A 227 -5.15 -6.69 -1.22
CA LEU A 227 -5.88 -7.20 -2.38
C LEU A 227 -5.51 -8.66 -2.63
N THR A 228 -6.51 -9.52 -2.74
CA THR A 228 -6.37 -10.92 -3.17
C THR A 228 -7.32 -11.16 -4.34
N LYS A 229 -6.74 -11.51 -5.49
CA LYS A 229 -7.47 -11.72 -6.77
C LYS A 229 -7.84 -13.17 -7.03
N ASP A 230 -7.24 -14.10 -6.31
CA ASP A 230 -7.55 -15.52 -6.42
C ASP A 230 -8.94 -15.82 -5.84
N LYS A 231 -9.88 -16.15 -6.72
CA LYS A 231 -11.27 -16.48 -6.36
C LYS A 231 -11.42 -17.72 -5.49
N SER A 232 -10.42 -18.60 -5.48
CA SER A 232 -10.41 -19.80 -4.62
C SER A 232 -9.94 -19.50 -3.20
N SER A 233 -9.30 -18.37 -3.00
CA SER A 233 -8.80 -17.93 -1.69
C SER A 233 -9.92 -17.44 -0.78
N ARG A 234 -9.89 -17.84 0.49
CA ARG A 234 -10.76 -17.26 1.53
C ARG A 234 -10.56 -15.76 1.73
N PHE A 235 -9.47 -15.21 1.22
CA PHE A 235 -9.12 -13.79 1.29
C PHE A 235 -9.58 -12.99 0.06
N TYR A 236 -10.23 -13.64 -0.93
CA TYR A 236 -10.71 -12.96 -2.13
C TYR A 236 -11.56 -11.72 -1.78
N ASN A 237 -11.20 -10.57 -2.33
CA ASN A 237 -11.83 -9.30 -1.95
C ASN A 237 -11.95 -8.26 -3.08
N VAL A 238 -11.84 -8.67 -4.35
CA VAL A 238 -12.13 -7.76 -5.46
C VAL A 238 -13.61 -7.37 -5.39
N GLY A 239 -13.89 -6.05 -5.42
CA GLY A 239 -15.25 -5.51 -5.30
C GLY A 239 -15.92 -5.76 -3.95
N TYR A 240 -15.14 -5.99 -2.90
CA TYR A 240 -15.67 -6.25 -1.55
C TYR A 240 -16.62 -5.14 -1.06
N PHE A 241 -16.25 -3.89 -1.27
CA PHE A 241 -17.10 -2.73 -1.00
C PHE A 241 -17.94 -2.37 -2.22
N SER A 242 -18.78 -3.32 -2.67
CA SER A 242 -19.71 -3.06 -3.75
C SER A 242 -20.76 -2.02 -3.34
N LYS A 243 -21.43 -1.41 -4.34
CA LYS A 243 -22.55 -0.49 -4.12
C LYS A 243 -23.64 -1.12 -3.24
N GLU A 244 -24.00 -2.38 -3.51
CA GLU A 244 -25.05 -3.12 -2.78
C GLU A 244 -24.64 -3.35 -1.32
N TYR A 245 -23.37 -3.62 -1.07
CA TYR A 245 -22.87 -3.79 0.28
C TYR A 245 -22.90 -2.49 1.06
N LEU A 246 -22.34 -1.42 0.51
CA LEU A 246 -22.28 -0.11 1.15
C LEU A 246 -23.65 0.60 1.23
N ALA A 247 -24.61 0.27 0.37
CA ALA A 247 -25.99 0.77 0.51
C ALA A 247 -26.67 0.36 1.84
N ARG A 248 -26.17 -0.68 2.49
CA ARG A 248 -26.63 -1.14 3.83
C ARG A 248 -26.06 -0.33 4.98
N ALA A 249 -25.08 0.55 4.72
CA ALA A 249 -24.47 1.40 5.75
C ALA A 249 -25.48 2.42 6.30
N LYS A 250 -25.13 3.08 7.40
CA LYS A 250 -25.84 4.28 7.85
C LYS A 250 -25.76 5.38 6.81
N ASP A 251 -26.76 6.27 6.77
CA ASP A 251 -26.67 7.52 6.02
C ASP A 251 -25.60 8.41 6.66
N GLY A 252 -24.83 9.09 5.81
CA GLY A 252 -23.75 9.94 6.27
C GLY A 252 -22.42 9.21 6.52
N LEU A 253 -22.26 8.00 5.95
CA LEU A 253 -21.01 7.22 6.05
C LEU A 253 -19.82 8.02 5.53
N ILE A 254 -18.69 7.95 6.24
CA ILE A 254 -17.37 8.32 5.70
C ILE A 254 -16.64 7.04 5.29
N PHE A 255 -16.14 7.01 4.04
CA PHE A 255 -15.40 5.88 3.48
C PHE A 255 -13.96 6.23 3.14
N ILE A 256 -13.01 5.43 3.62
CA ILE A 256 -11.57 5.66 3.41
C ILE A 256 -10.92 4.39 2.86
N ASN A 257 -10.16 4.51 1.75
CA ASN A 257 -9.40 3.41 1.15
C ASN A 257 -7.93 3.79 1.01
N VAL A 258 -7.06 3.06 1.71
CA VAL A 258 -5.60 3.29 1.73
C VAL A 258 -4.80 2.07 1.26
N THR A 259 -5.43 1.13 0.53
CA THR A 259 -4.78 -0.12 0.11
C THR A 259 -4.80 -0.34 -1.40
N ARG A 260 -5.94 -0.74 -1.97
CA ARG A 260 -6.11 -0.99 -3.42
C ARG A 260 -7.51 -0.57 -3.88
N GLY A 261 -7.59 0.06 -5.06
CA GLY A 261 -8.86 0.53 -5.64
C GLY A 261 -9.80 -0.61 -5.97
N GLU A 262 -9.29 -1.73 -6.48
CA GLU A 262 -10.10 -2.89 -6.88
C GLU A 262 -10.95 -3.48 -5.75
N ILE A 263 -10.65 -3.17 -4.50
CA ILE A 263 -11.43 -3.61 -3.33
C ILE A 263 -12.73 -2.78 -3.20
N ALA A 264 -12.70 -1.53 -3.67
CA ALA A 264 -13.81 -0.57 -3.57
C ALA A 264 -13.96 0.22 -4.88
N PRO A 265 -14.60 -0.35 -5.91
CA PRO A 265 -14.74 0.28 -7.22
C PRO A 265 -15.38 1.67 -7.15
N GLU A 266 -14.79 2.63 -7.85
CA GLU A 266 -15.10 4.06 -7.73
C GLU A 266 -16.51 4.42 -8.22
N ALA A 267 -17.04 3.71 -9.21
CA ALA A 267 -18.40 3.96 -9.72
C ALA A 267 -19.45 3.78 -8.64
N GLY A 268 -19.34 2.70 -7.85
CA GLY A 268 -20.24 2.43 -6.72
C GLY A 268 -20.12 3.47 -5.61
N LEU A 269 -18.91 3.88 -5.28
CA LEU A 269 -18.64 4.92 -4.27
C LEU A 269 -19.25 6.26 -4.72
N TRP A 270 -19.06 6.63 -5.99
CA TRP A 270 -19.56 7.88 -6.54
C TRP A 270 -21.10 7.93 -6.56
N GLU A 271 -21.76 6.86 -6.99
CA GLU A 271 -23.22 6.79 -6.96
C GLU A 271 -23.79 6.93 -5.53
N LEU A 272 -23.19 6.26 -4.54
CA LEU A 272 -23.60 6.37 -3.15
C LEU A 272 -23.31 7.76 -2.54
N TYR A 273 -22.25 8.42 -2.99
CA TYR A 273 -21.95 9.80 -2.61
C TYR A 273 -23.03 10.76 -3.16
N LEU A 274 -23.41 10.64 -4.43
CA LEU A 274 -24.48 11.45 -5.02
C LEU A 274 -25.83 11.20 -4.37
N ALA A 275 -26.09 9.99 -3.90
CA ALA A 275 -27.29 9.64 -3.17
C ALA A 275 -27.30 10.11 -1.69
N GLY A 276 -26.21 10.71 -1.20
CA GLY A 276 -26.07 11.14 0.20
C GLY A 276 -25.86 10.01 1.20
N LYS A 277 -25.68 8.78 0.72
CA LYS A 277 -25.40 7.61 1.57
C LYS A 277 -23.97 7.70 2.15
N ILE A 278 -23.01 8.09 1.31
CA ILE A 278 -21.66 8.45 1.71
C ILE A 278 -21.56 9.98 1.66
N THR A 279 -21.05 10.59 2.71
CA THR A 279 -20.90 12.05 2.82
C THR A 279 -19.46 12.52 2.85
N GLY A 280 -18.51 11.59 3.00
CA GLY A 280 -17.08 11.88 2.94
C GLY A 280 -16.29 10.71 2.36
N ILE A 281 -15.36 10.99 1.45
CA ILE A 281 -14.51 9.97 0.80
C ILE A 281 -13.03 10.37 0.92
N GLY A 282 -12.19 9.39 1.32
CA GLY A 282 -10.74 9.50 1.30
C GLY A 282 -10.11 8.36 0.49
N LEU A 283 -9.41 8.66 -0.61
CA LEU A 283 -8.77 7.64 -1.46
C LEU A 283 -7.29 7.94 -1.66
N ASP A 284 -6.46 6.99 -1.25
CA ASP A 284 -5.03 6.96 -1.62
C ASP A 284 -4.80 6.19 -2.92
N VAL A 285 -5.76 5.37 -3.33
CA VAL A 285 -5.62 4.35 -4.37
C VAL A 285 -6.82 4.34 -5.31
N PHE A 286 -6.59 3.86 -6.54
CA PHE A 286 -7.60 3.76 -7.60
C PHE A 286 -7.58 2.41 -8.28
N THR A 287 -8.71 2.01 -8.85
CA THR A 287 -8.82 0.78 -9.64
C THR A 287 -7.90 0.86 -10.85
N LYS A 288 -7.06 -0.17 -11.05
CA LYS A 288 -6.12 -0.28 -12.17
C LYS A 288 -5.29 1.01 -12.38
N GLU A 289 -4.57 1.42 -11.38
CA GLU A 289 -3.85 2.70 -11.31
C GLU A 289 -3.00 3.03 -12.54
N ALA A 290 -2.34 2.04 -13.15
CA ALA A 290 -1.53 2.27 -14.36
C ALA A 290 -2.39 2.72 -15.56
N GLU A 291 -3.56 2.08 -15.76
CA GLU A 291 -4.53 2.47 -16.79
C GLU A 291 -5.10 3.85 -16.46
N PHE A 292 -5.47 4.09 -15.20
CA PHE A 292 -5.99 5.37 -14.75
C PHE A 292 -4.99 6.52 -14.93
N ALA A 293 -3.72 6.30 -14.61
CA ALA A 293 -2.65 7.29 -14.82
C ALA A 293 -2.49 7.64 -16.31
N ALA A 294 -2.51 6.63 -17.19
CA ALA A 294 -2.43 6.85 -18.64
C ALA A 294 -3.64 7.66 -19.16
N LEU A 295 -4.84 7.35 -18.66
CA LEU A 295 -6.06 8.08 -19.02
C LEU A 295 -6.05 9.55 -18.58
N VAL A 296 -5.55 9.83 -17.38
CA VAL A 296 -5.41 11.20 -16.87
C VAL A 296 -4.41 12.00 -17.69
N GLN A 297 -3.32 11.37 -18.16
CA GLN A 297 -2.28 12.02 -18.95
C GLN A 297 -2.68 12.25 -20.41
N ASN A 298 -3.46 11.33 -21.01
CA ASN A 298 -3.78 11.33 -22.44
C ASN A 298 -5.20 11.80 -22.78
N GLU A 299 -6.04 12.12 -21.78
CA GLU A 299 -7.44 12.53 -21.93
C GLU A 299 -8.33 11.53 -22.73
N GLU A 300 -8.00 10.24 -22.69
CA GLU A 300 -8.72 9.19 -23.40
C GLU A 300 -10.09 8.88 -22.73
N ARG A 301 -10.96 8.17 -23.47
CA ARG A 301 -12.22 7.66 -22.91
C ARG A 301 -11.95 6.53 -21.91
N ALA A 302 -12.66 6.55 -20.80
CA ALA A 302 -12.47 5.65 -19.68
C ALA A 302 -13.70 4.76 -19.44
N GLY A 303 -13.52 3.62 -18.78
CA GLY A 303 -14.60 2.83 -18.22
C GLY A 303 -15.28 3.52 -17.03
N LEU A 304 -16.40 2.97 -16.56
CA LEU A 304 -17.23 3.59 -15.50
C LEU A 304 -16.46 3.94 -14.22
N ASP A 305 -15.58 3.04 -13.74
CA ASP A 305 -14.78 3.31 -12.53
C ASP A 305 -13.79 4.45 -12.75
N HIS A 306 -13.10 4.48 -13.89
CA HIS A 306 -12.15 5.55 -14.19
C HIS A 306 -12.84 6.90 -14.44
N GLU A 307 -14.04 6.94 -15.03
CA GLU A 307 -14.83 8.18 -15.16
C GLU A 307 -15.29 8.70 -13.80
N ALA A 308 -15.71 7.81 -12.91
CA ALA A 308 -16.03 8.15 -11.52
C ALA A 308 -14.79 8.67 -10.78
N ALA A 309 -13.65 7.98 -10.91
CA ALA A 309 -12.38 8.39 -10.33
C ALA A 309 -11.93 9.78 -10.82
N ARG A 310 -11.98 10.04 -12.15
CA ARG A 310 -11.68 11.37 -12.73
C ARG A 310 -12.58 12.46 -12.16
N THR A 311 -13.87 12.16 -12.03
CA THR A 311 -14.85 13.10 -11.47
C THR A 311 -14.53 13.38 -10.00
N MET A 312 -14.24 12.37 -9.20
CA MET A 312 -13.84 12.52 -7.79
C MET A 312 -12.56 13.32 -7.65
N VAL A 313 -11.54 13.04 -8.48
CA VAL A 313 -10.28 13.82 -8.50
C VAL A 313 -10.56 15.30 -8.80
N LYS A 314 -11.34 15.59 -9.84
CA LYS A 314 -11.72 16.96 -10.20
C LYS A 314 -12.44 17.64 -9.04
N ARG A 315 -13.46 16.99 -8.46
CA ARG A 315 -14.23 17.53 -7.33
C ARG A 315 -13.41 17.75 -6.07
N SER A 316 -12.40 16.91 -5.85
CA SER A 316 -11.43 17.09 -4.77
C SER A 316 -10.53 18.31 -5.00
N LEU A 317 -10.00 18.47 -6.22
CA LEU A 317 -9.09 19.57 -6.57
C LEU A 317 -9.79 20.93 -6.59
N ASP A 318 -11.03 21.00 -7.09
CA ASP A 318 -11.84 22.24 -7.09
C ASP A 318 -12.58 22.49 -5.76
N ARG A 319 -12.39 21.59 -4.76
CA ARG A 319 -13.00 21.64 -3.43
C ARG A 319 -14.52 21.68 -3.42
N SER A 320 -15.17 21.20 -4.48
CA SER A 320 -16.62 21.24 -4.64
C SER A 320 -17.34 20.03 -4.01
N ALA A 321 -16.58 19.10 -3.42
CA ALA A 321 -17.10 17.90 -2.73
C ALA A 321 -16.27 17.59 -1.48
N ASN A 322 -16.86 16.84 -0.54
CA ASN A 322 -16.16 16.31 0.63
C ASN A 322 -15.39 15.03 0.27
N ILE A 323 -14.48 15.16 -0.71
CA ILE A 323 -13.67 14.09 -1.28
C ILE A 323 -12.21 14.52 -1.24
N TYR A 324 -11.34 13.62 -0.79
CA TYR A 324 -9.91 13.85 -0.63
C TYR A 324 -9.16 12.70 -1.29
N VAL A 325 -8.26 13.04 -2.20
CA VAL A 325 -7.52 12.05 -2.99
C VAL A 325 -6.03 12.35 -2.98
N GLN A 326 -5.23 11.32 -3.16
CA GLN A 326 -3.79 11.42 -3.43
C GLN A 326 -3.36 10.22 -4.31
N PRO A 327 -2.23 10.33 -5.05
CA PRO A 327 -1.82 9.34 -6.03
C PRO A 327 -0.95 8.25 -5.41
N HIS A 328 -1.54 7.37 -4.58
CA HIS A 328 -0.90 6.23 -3.92
C HIS A 328 0.39 6.62 -3.18
N GLN A 329 0.31 7.65 -2.35
CA GLN A 329 1.44 8.21 -1.60
C GLN A 329 1.32 8.03 -0.09
N GLY A 330 0.39 7.20 0.38
CA GLY A 330 0.17 6.95 1.81
C GLY A 330 1.39 6.41 2.55
N PHE A 331 2.29 5.75 1.83
CA PHE A 331 3.55 5.22 2.37
C PHE A 331 4.68 6.26 2.41
N ASN A 332 4.58 7.36 1.67
CA ASN A 332 5.70 8.27 1.37
C ASN A 332 5.88 9.32 2.47
N SER A 333 6.43 8.89 3.60
CA SER A 333 6.86 9.78 4.69
C SER A 333 8.35 10.14 4.57
N ASP A 334 8.79 11.10 5.37
CA ASP A 334 10.20 11.47 5.54
C ASP A 334 11.11 10.30 5.94
N LEU A 335 10.56 9.28 6.59
CA LEU A 335 11.28 8.08 7.02
C LEU A 335 11.22 6.93 6.02
N ALA A 336 10.34 7.00 5.01
CA ALA A 336 10.00 5.85 4.15
C ALA A 336 11.20 5.30 3.39
N ALA A 337 12.03 6.16 2.80
CA ALA A 337 13.18 5.73 1.99
C ALA A 337 14.18 4.92 2.83
N LYS A 338 14.54 5.42 4.02
CA LYS A 338 15.42 4.75 4.96
C LYS A 338 14.81 3.45 5.49
N ALA A 339 13.53 3.50 5.90
CA ALA A 339 12.86 2.32 6.44
C ALA A 339 12.75 1.19 5.41
N LYS A 340 12.49 1.51 4.13
CA LYS A 340 12.54 0.53 3.02
C LYS A 340 13.90 -0.14 2.89
N ALA A 341 14.98 0.65 2.90
CA ALA A 341 16.32 0.12 2.78
C ALA A 341 16.67 -0.81 3.95
N VAL A 342 16.42 -0.36 5.18
CA VAL A 342 16.65 -1.16 6.39
C VAL A 342 15.91 -2.50 6.33
N GLU A 343 14.62 -2.49 6.00
CA GLU A 343 13.82 -3.71 5.94
C GLU A 343 14.25 -4.61 4.77
N ALA A 344 14.57 -4.04 3.60
CA ALA A 344 15.07 -4.80 2.47
C ALA A 344 16.37 -5.54 2.81
N ILE A 345 17.34 -4.85 3.44
CA ILE A 345 18.60 -5.46 3.85
C ILE A 345 18.40 -6.49 4.96
N LYS A 346 17.45 -6.30 5.87
CA LYS A 346 17.04 -7.33 6.85
C LYS A 346 16.62 -8.63 6.15
N HIS A 347 15.83 -8.56 5.06
CA HIS A 347 15.47 -9.74 4.27
C HIS A 347 16.68 -10.34 3.55
N VAL A 348 17.60 -9.54 3.02
CA VAL A 348 18.85 -10.05 2.41
C VAL A 348 19.69 -10.80 3.47
N ILE A 349 19.84 -10.27 4.67
CA ILE A 349 20.53 -10.93 5.79
C ILE A 349 19.83 -12.25 6.13
N SER A 350 18.51 -12.25 6.21
CA SER A 350 17.69 -13.45 6.46
C SER A 350 17.94 -14.53 5.40
N TRP A 351 18.01 -14.15 4.12
CA TRP A 351 18.32 -15.06 3.02
C TRP A 351 19.70 -15.72 3.18
N TYR A 352 20.74 -14.95 3.52
CA TYR A 352 22.08 -15.51 3.79
C TYR A 352 22.07 -16.45 4.99
N ARG A 353 21.37 -16.10 6.07
CA ARG A 353 21.26 -16.97 7.28
C ARG A 353 20.58 -18.30 6.95
N LYS A 354 19.67 -18.33 6.00
CA LYS A 354 19.01 -19.55 5.51
C LYS A 354 19.77 -20.27 4.40
N GLY A 355 21.02 -19.90 4.13
CA GLY A 355 21.85 -20.52 3.11
C GLY A 355 21.30 -20.40 1.70
N GLY A 356 20.64 -19.27 1.37
CA GLY A 356 20.08 -18.99 0.06
C GLY A 356 18.74 -19.66 -0.23
N ARG A 357 18.08 -20.27 0.76
CA ARG A 357 16.87 -21.08 0.61
C ARG A 357 15.57 -20.38 1.00
N GLY A 358 15.49 -19.06 0.76
CA GLY A 358 14.33 -18.23 1.09
C GLY A 358 14.54 -17.31 2.28
N PHE A 359 13.46 -16.83 2.86
CA PHE A 359 13.46 -15.81 3.92
C PHE A 359 12.84 -16.35 5.21
N GLU A 360 13.10 -15.70 6.33
CA GLU A 360 12.43 -16.01 7.61
C GLU A 360 10.93 -15.71 7.51
N GLU A 361 10.57 -14.60 6.85
CA GLU A 361 9.19 -14.25 6.52
C GLU A 361 9.06 -14.15 4.99
N GLN A 362 8.20 -14.96 4.39
CA GLN A 362 7.94 -14.98 2.95
C GLN A 362 6.52 -15.44 2.64
N LEU A 363 6.07 -15.25 1.38
CA LEU A 363 4.79 -15.76 0.90
C LEU A 363 4.74 -17.29 0.88
N PRO A 364 3.56 -17.87 1.18
CA PRO A 364 2.34 -17.21 1.69
C PRO A 364 2.49 -16.85 3.18
N TYR A 365 2.02 -15.66 3.57
CA TYR A 365 2.13 -15.21 4.97
C TYR A 365 1.04 -15.80 5.89
N TYR A 366 0.00 -16.42 5.32
CA TYR A 366 -1.17 -16.93 6.05
C TYR A 366 -1.62 -18.28 5.49
#